data_8f585d880a04dcdb9ef3fc9cf4a4f2a9
#
_entry.id   8f585d880a04dcdb9ef3fc9cf4a4f2a9
#
_cell.length_a   1.000
_cell.length_b   1.000
_cell.length_c   1.000
_cell.angle_alpha   90.00
_cell.angle_beta   90.00
_cell.angle_gamma   90.00
#
_symmetry.space_group_name_H-M   'P 1'
#
loop_
_entity.id
_entity.type
_entity.pdbx_description
1 polymer ?
#
loop_
_entity_poly.entity_id
_entity_poly.type
_entity_poly.pdbx_seq_one_letter_code
_entity_poly.pdbx_strand_id
1 'polypeptide(L)'
;MLRLAAVLTCAFCFASAPLSVLHAKSKPNTTKSTFGKTTDGQQADLYVLRNKKGMQVAITNFGATIVSVKVPDRNGKVADVVLGYDDVKDYESGKAYFGATVGRYANRIAHGKFTLNGATYTLAKNDGENHLHGGVRGFSKKLWTARDVSTANRPALEFTYVSEDGEEGYPGKLNASVTFTLTDKSELIIEYAAATDKATVVNLTNHSYFNLAGQDSGDILSHHLILYADKFTPVDATLIPTGELRNVKGTPFDFTRAEAIGKRINQSDQQLKFGKGYDHNWVLNKNKAGGLSPAAELYDAQTGRVVNVRTTEPGVQFYSGNFLDGTARGKAGKAYKYRTGLCLETQHFPDSPNHPDFPTTTLKPGERFRSTTIYAFSTK
;
A
#
# COMPACT_ATOMS: atom_id res chain seq x y z
N MET A 1 -88.39 28.86 -42.87
CA MET A 1 -88.22 27.65 -42.06
C MET A 1 -86.74 27.37 -41.90
N LEU A 2 -86.12 27.85 -40.87
CA LEU A 2 -84.67 27.61 -40.51
C LEU A 2 -84.55 26.30 -39.80
N ARG A 3 -83.63 25.46 -40.29
CA ARG A 3 -83.17 24.29 -39.53
C ARG A 3 -81.81 24.59 -38.92
N LEU A 4 -81.73 24.59 -37.62
CA LEU A 4 -80.53 24.68 -36.79
C LEU A 4 -79.79 23.33 -36.84
N ALA A 5 -78.51 23.35 -37.19
CA ALA A 5 -77.64 22.16 -37.05
C ALA A 5 -76.77 22.36 -35.84
N ALA A 6 -76.87 21.44 -34.87
CA ALA A 6 -76.03 21.41 -33.68
C ALA A 6 -74.74 20.67 -33.99
N VAL A 7 -73.59 21.33 -33.77
CA VAL A 7 -72.27 20.75 -33.86
C VAL A 7 -71.87 20.23 -32.47
N LEU A 8 -71.65 18.92 -32.37
CA LEU A 8 -71.17 18.25 -31.18
C LEU A 8 -69.62 18.23 -31.19
N THR A 9 -69.00 19.02 -30.34
CA THR A 9 -67.55 19.01 -30.14
C THR A 9 -67.16 17.97 -29.11
N CYS A 10 -66.54 16.85 -29.54
CA CYS A 10 -65.94 15.86 -28.65
C CYS A 10 -64.56 16.35 -28.21
N ALA A 11 -64.40 16.70 -26.91
CA ALA A 11 -63.14 17.00 -26.29
C ALA A 11 -62.43 15.69 -25.90
N PHE A 12 -61.34 15.34 -26.60
CA PHE A 12 -60.45 14.25 -26.18
C PHE A 12 -59.52 14.75 -25.06
N CYS A 13 -59.75 14.35 -23.81
CA CYS A 13 -58.78 14.49 -22.72
C CYS A 13 -57.68 13.45 -22.86
N PHE A 14 -56.51 13.87 -23.29
CA PHE A 14 -55.28 13.06 -23.18
C PHE A 14 -54.81 13.11 -21.71
N ALA A 15 -55.02 12.01 -20.98
CA ALA A 15 -54.42 11.80 -19.69
C ALA A 15 -52.94 11.38 -19.92
N SER A 16 -51.99 12.30 -19.68
CA SER A 16 -50.57 12.00 -19.63
C SER A 16 -50.25 11.32 -18.34
N ALA A 17 -50.03 10.01 -18.34
CA ALA A 17 -49.48 9.27 -17.23
C ALA A 17 -47.98 9.67 -17.03
N PRO A 18 -47.54 9.97 -15.80
CA PRO A 18 -46.11 10.26 -15.58
C PRO A 18 -45.30 9.00 -15.81
N LEU A 19 -44.33 9.01 -16.71
CA LEU A 19 -43.29 8.01 -16.84
C LEU A 19 -42.47 8.04 -15.54
N SER A 20 -42.72 7.07 -14.68
CA SER A 20 -41.82 6.78 -13.54
C SER A 20 -40.50 6.23 -14.10
N VAL A 21 -39.48 7.09 -14.20
CA VAL A 21 -38.11 6.64 -14.47
C VAL A 21 -37.67 5.80 -13.26
N LEU A 22 -37.72 4.48 -13.38
CA LEU A 22 -37.09 3.58 -12.45
C LEU A 22 -35.58 3.84 -12.50
N HIS A 23 -35.08 4.63 -11.55
CA HIS A 23 -33.65 4.70 -11.30
C HIS A 23 -33.22 3.31 -10.79
N ALA A 24 -32.60 2.52 -11.67
CA ALA A 24 -31.90 1.31 -11.24
C ALA A 24 -30.91 1.73 -10.15
N LYS A 25 -31.11 1.26 -8.90
CA LYS A 25 -30.17 1.47 -7.81
C LYS A 25 -28.82 0.92 -8.29
N SER A 26 -27.86 1.80 -8.58
CA SER A 26 -26.50 1.40 -8.87
C SER A 26 -26.02 0.51 -7.72
N LYS A 27 -25.37 -0.63 -8.04
CA LYS A 27 -24.75 -1.48 -7.01
C LYS A 27 -23.79 -0.57 -6.20
N PRO A 28 -23.79 -0.69 -4.86
CA PRO A 28 -22.90 0.13 -4.04
C PRO A 28 -21.45 -0.11 -4.49
N ASN A 29 -20.69 0.98 -4.68
CA ASN A 29 -19.28 0.93 -5.07
C ASN A 29 -18.38 0.38 -3.93
N THR A 30 -18.93 0.30 -2.72
CA THR A 30 -18.30 -0.24 -1.52
C THR A 30 -19.20 -1.32 -0.92
N THR A 31 -18.63 -2.47 -0.58
CA THR A 31 -19.34 -3.55 0.14
C THR A 31 -18.55 -3.96 1.37
N LYS A 32 -19.23 -4.42 2.41
CA LYS A 32 -18.67 -4.91 3.67
C LYS A 32 -19.11 -6.35 3.90
N SER A 33 -18.21 -7.19 4.42
CA SER A 33 -18.46 -8.55 4.87
C SER A 33 -17.57 -8.89 6.06
N THR A 34 -17.89 -9.96 6.79
CA THR A 34 -16.98 -10.49 7.83
C THR A 34 -15.75 -11.10 7.17
N PHE A 35 -14.57 -10.85 7.74
CA PHE A 35 -13.27 -11.43 7.32
C PHE A 35 -12.76 -12.49 8.30
N GLY A 36 -13.45 -12.73 9.38
CA GLY A 36 -13.09 -13.69 10.40
C GLY A 36 -12.99 -13.05 11.79
N LYS A 37 -12.48 -13.83 12.74
CA LYS A 37 -12.21 -13.36 14.11
C LYS A 37 -10.75 -13.56 14.45
N THR A 38 -10.17 -12.57 15.10
CA THR A 38 -8.83 -12.64 15.70
C THR A 38 -8.79 -13.71 16.81
N THR A 39 -7.60 -14.07 17.27
CA THR A 39 -7.44 -15.10 18.33
C THR A 39 -8.06 -14.66 19.65
N ASP A 40 -8.15 -13.35 19.94
CA ASP A 40 -8.84 -12.77 21.09
C ASP A 40 -10.36 -12.58 20.86
N GLY A 41 -10.90 -13.07 19.74
CA GLY A 41 -12.33 -13.11 19.44
C GLY A 41 -12.91 -11.84 18.82
N GLN A 42 -12.11 -10.79 18.57
CA GLN A 42 -12.56 -9.57 17.92
C GLN A 42 -12.88 -9.82 16.44
N GLN A 43 -13.95 -9.22 15.92
CA GLN A 43 -14.33 -9.37 14.52
C GLN A 43 -13.50 -8.47 13.63
N ALA A 44 -12.88 -9.07 12.61
CA ALA A 44 -12.32 -8.35 11.48
C ALA A 44 -13.32 -8.31 10.32
N ASP A 45 -13.37 -7.19 9.63
CA ASP A 45 -14.24 -6.95 8.48
C ASP A 45 -13.41 -6.81 7.20
N LEU A 46 -14.00 -7.20 6.07
CA LEU A 46 -13.46 -7.02 4.73
C LEU A 46 -14.35 -6.04 3.97
N TYR A 47 -13.72 -5.05 3.37
CA TYR A 47 -14.36 -4.04 2.54
C TYR A 47 -13.87 -4.19 1.11
N VAL A 48 -14.76 -4.06 0.12
CA VAL A 48 -14.37 -4.10 -1.30
C VAL A 48 -14.80 -2.83 -1.98
N LEU A 49 -13.82 -2.08 -2.46
CA LEU A 49 -14.01 -0.92 -3.35
C LEU A 49 -14.06 -1.39 -4.80
N ARG A 50 -14.98 -0.84 -5.60
CA ARG A 50 -15.12 -1.14 -7.04
C ARG A 50 -15.23 0.17 -7.83
N ASN A 51 -14.47 0.29 -8.91
CA ASN A 51 -14.63 1.39 -9.85
C ASN A 51 -15.49 0.97 -11.07
N LYS A 52 -15.86 1.95 -11.91
CA LYS A 52 -16.68 1.70 -13.10
C LYS A 52 -15.97 0.87 -14.18
N LYS A 53 -14.63 0.78 -14.14
CA LYS A 53 -13.83 -0.02 -15.08
C LYS A 53 -13.62 -1.48 -14.64
N GLY A 54 -14.23 -1.90 -13.52
CA GLY A 54 -14.17 -3.27 -13.03
C GLY A 54 -12.96 -3.58 -12.14
N MET A 55 -12.08 -2.62 -11.88
CA MET A 55 -11.03 -2.80 -10.86
C MET A 55 -11.67 -2.92 -9.48
N GLN A 56 -11.13 -3.83 -8.66
CA GLN A 56 -11.56 -4.07 -7.29
C GLN A 56 -10.38 -4.08 -6.35
N VAL A 57 -10.57 -3.49 -5.17
CA VAL A 57 -9.60 -3.52 -4.09
C VAL A 57 -10.31 -4.00 -2.82
N ALA A 58 -9.84 -5.09 -2.24
CA ALA A 58 -10.34 -5.60 -0.97
C ALA A 58 -9.39 -5.21 0.15
N ILE A 59 -9.93 -4.65 1.23
CA ILE A 59 -9.17 -4.12 2.37
C ILE A 59 -9.82 -4.60 3.66
N THR A 60 -9.04 -5.15 4.59
CA THR A 60 -9.52 -5.49 5.93
C THR A 60 -9.15 -4.41 6.94
N ASN A 61 -9.98 -4.26 7.99
CA ASN A 61 -9.65 -3.38 9.10
C ASN A 61 -8.58 -3.95 10.05
N PHE A 62 -8.17 -5.20 9.88
CA PHE A 62 -7.00 -5.73 10.56
C PHE A 62 -5.73 -5.25 9.85
N GLY A 63 -4.95 -4.40 10.51
CA GLY A 63 -3.75 -3.77 9.95
C GLY A 63 -4.04 -2.75 8.86
N ALA A 64 -5.29 -2.33 8.64
CA ALA A 64 -5.71 -1.55 7.47
C ALA A 64 -5.06 -2.11 6.19
N THR A 65 -5.27 -3.42 5.96
CA THR A 65 -4.49 -4.27 5.04
C THR A 65 -5.18 -4.43 3.70
N ILE A 66 -4.46 -4.20 2.60
CA ILE A 66 -4.89 -4.57 1.25
C ILE A 66 -4.79 -6.09 1.10
N VAL A 67 -5.94 -6.75 0.97
CA VAL A 67 -6.05 -8.22 0.83
C VAL A 67 -5.97 -8.63 -0.64
N SER A 68 -6.55 -7.82 -1.55
CA SER A 68 -6.68 -8.17 -2.96
C SER A 68 -6.72 -6.91 -3.82
N VAL A 69 -6.07 -6.97 -4.99
CA VAL A 69 -6.16 -5.96 -6.05
C VAL A 69 -6.43 -6.68 -7.37
N LYS A 70 -7.67 -6.59 -7.85
CA LYS A 70 -8.10 -7.27 -9.08
C LYS A 70 -8.12 -6.28 -10.23
N VAL A 71 -7.29 -6.55 -11.25
CA VAL A 71 -7.12 -5.71 -12.44
C VAL A 71 -7.12 -6.56 -13.71
N PRO A 72 -7.68 -6.04 -14.84
CA PRO A 72 -7.63 -6.73 -16.13
C PRO A 72 -6.21 -6.74 -16.72
N ASP A 73 -5.89 -7.73 -17.53
CA ASP A 73 -4.75 -7.72 -18.43
C ASP A 73 -5.13 -7.05 -19.77
N ARG A 74 -4.18 -7.05 -20.75
CA ARG A 74 -4.41 -6.47 -22.09
C ARG A 74 -5.57 -7.13 -22.86
N ASN A 75 -5.95 -8.36 -22.51
CA ASN A 75 -7.05 -9.12 -23.10
C ASN A 75 -8.34 -9.02 -22.27
N GLY A 76 -8.35 -8.22 -21.19
CA GLY A 76 -9.49 -8.07 -20.30
C GLY A 76 -9.62 -9.18 -19.23
N LYS A 77 -8.71 -10.15 -19.17
CA LYS A 77 -8.72 -11.19 -18.13
C LYS A 77 -8.30 -10.59 -16.79
N VAL A 78 -9.22 -10.62 -15.84
CA VAL A 78 -9.00 -10.08 -14.48
C VAL A 78 -8.20 -11.08 -13.64
N ALA A 79 -7.16 -10.60 -12.95
CA ALA A 79 -6.43 -11.37 -11.93
C ALA A 79 -6.18 -10.52 -10.69
N ASP A 80 -5.99 -11.19 -9.56
CA ASP A 80 -5.50 -10.60 -8.33
C ASP A 80 -3.97 -10.48 -8.41
N VAL A 81 -3.45 -9.28 -8.29
CA VAL A 81 -2.03 -8.98 -8.51
C VAL A 81 -1.25 -8.71 -7.22
N VAL A 82 -1.83 -9.02 -6.05
CA VAL A 82 -1.12 -8.93 -4.76
C VAL A 82 -1.21 -10.23 -3.98
N LEU A 83 -0.16 -10.55 -3.24
CA LEU A 83 -0.16 -11.67 -2.30
C LEU A 83 -0.97 -11.31 -1.04
N GLY A 84 -1.49 -12.32 -0.34
CA GLY A 84 -2.29 -12.12 0.88
C GLY A 84 -2.86 -13.44 1.38
N TYR A 85 -3.74 -13.35 2.38
CA TYR A 85 -4.42 -14.49 2.99
C TYR A 85 -5.95 -14.37 2.83
N ASP A 86 -6.65 -15.49 3.01
CA ASP A 86 -8.11 -15.54 2.94
C ASP A 86 -8.79 -15.35 4.31
N ASP A 87 -8.03 -15.37 5.42
CA ASP A 87 -8.55 -15.26 6.78
C ASP A 87 -7.68 -14.33 7.64
N VAL A 88 -8.29 -13.67 8.62
CA VAL A 88 -7.60 -12.75 9.54
C VAL A 88 -6.57 -13.45 10.43
N LYS A 89 -6.79 -14.72 10.80
CA LYS A 89 -5.87 -15.49 11.64
C LYS A 89 -4.50 -15.69 10.99
N ASP A 90 -4.50 -15.87 9.66
CA ASP A 90 -3.26 -15.97 8.91
C ASP A 90 -2.52 -14.64 8.84
N TYR A 91 -3.24 -13.50 8.80
CA TYR A 91 -2.64 -12.18 8.96
C TYR A 91 -2.13 -11.95 10.39
N GLU A 92 -2.82 -12.45 11.41
CA GLU A 92 -2.43 -12.31 12.80
C GLU A 92 -1.15 -13.08 13.11
N SER A 93 -1.03 -14.32 12.64
CA SER A 93 0.13 -15.21 12.85
C SER A 93 1.26 -14.99 11.84
N GLY A 94 0.93 -14.52 10.63
CA GLY A 94 1.87 -14.36 9.52
C GLY A 94 2.93 -13.29 9.80
N LYS A 95 4.15 -13.53 9.28
CA LYS A 95 5.32 -12.66 9.48
C LYS A 95 5.67 -11.80 8.24
N ALA A 96 4.96 -12.01 7.12
CA ALA A 96 5.33 -11.38 5.84
C ALA A 96 4.73 -9.99 5.61
N TYR A 97 3.89 -9.48 6.50
CA TYR A 97 3.24 -8.16 6.41
C TYR A 97 2.41 -7.94 5.13
N PHE A 98 1.94 -8.99 4.44
CA PHE A 98 1.22 -8.89 3.18
C PHE A 98 0.15 -7.78 3.19
N GLY A 99 0.32 -6.77 2.32
CA GLY A 99 -0.63 -5.68 2.12
C GLY A 99 -0.87 -4.74 3.30
N ALA A 100 -0.22 -4.96 4.43
CA ALA A 100 -0.49 -4.24 5.68
C ALA A 100 -0.06 -2.75 5.62
N THR A 101 -0.77 -1.91 6.37
CA THR A 101 -0.27 -0.60 6.77
C THR A 101 0.76 -0.80 7.87
N VAL A 102 1.99 -0.40 7.60
CA VAL A 102 3.13 -0.56 8.52
C VAL A 102 3.38 0.75 9.27
N GLY A 103 3.58 0.65 10.56
CA GLY A 103 3.85 1.72 11.51
C GLY A 103 3.96 1.17 12.94
N ARG A 104 4.31 2.01 13.95
CA ARG A 104 4.50 3.47 13.93
C ARG A 104 5.67 3.89 13.02
N TYR A 105 6.72 3.05 12.89
CA TYR A 105 7.89 3.31 12.07
C TYR A 105 8.11 2.14 11.09
N ALA A 106 7.94 2.41 9.81
CA ALA A 106 8.20 1.46 8.73
C ALA A 106 9.69 1.24 8.54
N ASN A 107 10.07 0.02 8.13
CA ASN A 107 11.43 -0.44 7.99
C ASN A 107 12.19 -0.46 9.33
N ARG A 108 13.52 -0.37 9.33
CA ARG A 108 14.37 -0.66 10.49
C ARG A 108 14.77 0.58 11.27
N ILE A 109 14.99 0.37 12.60
CA ILE A 109 15.74 1.29 13.48
C ILE A 109 16.85 0.46 14.13
N ALA A 110 18.10 0.89 13.95
CA ALA A 110 19.31 0.22 14.41
C ALA A 110 19.28 -0.05 15.91
N HIS A 111 19.62 -1.28 16.29
CA HIS A 111 19.69 -1.74 17.68
C HIS A 111 18.41 -1.50 18.50
N GLY A 112 17.28 -1.22 17.85
CA GLY A 112 16.03 -0.85 18.52
C GLY A 112 16.16 0.41 19.37
N LYS A 113 16.96 1.39 18.98
CA LYS A 113 17.18 2.61 19.76
C LYS A 113 17.25 3.86 18.87
N PHE A 114 16.73 4.95 19.40
CA PHE A 114 16.93 6.28 18.86
C PHE A 114 16.93 7.33 19.97
N THR A 115 17.54 8.49 19.69
CA THR A 115 17.55 9.65 20.61
C THR A 115 16.66 10.75 20.04
N LEU A 116 15.76 11.27 20.85
CA LEU A 116 14.88 12.38 20.50
C LEU A 116 14.81 13.38 21.64
N ASN A 117 15.12 14.67 21.36
CA ASN A 117 15.13 15.73 22.37
C ASN A 117 15.98 15.41 23.61
N GLY A 118 17.12 14.74 23.41
CA GLY A 118 18.05 14.38 24.50
C GLY A 118 17.66 13.11 25.28
N ALA A 119 16.48 12.52 25.05
CA ALA A 119 16.06 11.27 25.65
C ALA A 119 16.29 10.09 24.69
N THR A 120 16.83 8.99 25.20
CA THR A 120 16.99 7.73 24.44
C THR A 120 15.79 6.84 24.66
N TYR A 121 15.18 6.41 23.53
CA TYR A 121 14.07 5.46 23.51
C TYR A 121 14.56 4.08 23.08
N THR A 122 14.09 3.06 23.77
CA THR A 122 14.41 1.65 23.47
C THR A 122 13.16 0.94 23.00
N LEU A 123 13.24 0.34 21.82
CA LEU A 123 12.18 -0.37 21.12
C LEU A 123 12.42 -1.88 21.19
N ALA A 124 11.39 -2.67 20.93
CA ALA A 124 11.52 -4.12 20.80
C ALA A 124 12.48 -4.49 19.65
N LYS A 125 13.39 -5.43 19.90
CA LYS A 125 14.25 -6.04 18.86
C LYS A 125 13.52 -7.25 18.29
N ASN A 126 12.85 -7.08 17.17
CA ASN A 126 12.03 -8.10 16.53
C ASN A 126 12.60 -8.57 15.18
N ASP A 127 13.80 -8.08 14.80
CA ASP A 127 14.55 -8.49 13.62
C ASP A 127 16.06 -8.57 13.98
N GLY A 128 16.46 -9.69 14.59
CA GLY A 128 17.81 -9.84 15.16
C GLY A 128 18.07 -8.78 16.23
N GLU A 129 19.12 -7.96 16.01
CA GLU A 129 19.46 -6.87 16.92
C GLU A 129 18.66 -5.57 16.64
N ASN A 130 17.86 -5.52 15.58
CA ASN A 130 17.19 -4.33 15.14
C ASN A 130 15.68 -4.36 15.44
N HIS A 131 15.08 -3.19 15.43
CA HIS A 131 13.63 -3.02 15.39
C HIS A 131 13.16 -2.95 13.96
N LEU A 132 12.02 -3.59 13.66
CA LEU A 132 11.44 -3.66 12.32
C LEU A 132 9.94 -3.39 12.35
N HIS A 133 9.47 -2.57 11.40
CA HIS A 133 8.05 -2.40 11.07
C HIS A 133 7.13 -2.07 12.26
N GLY A 134 7.62 -1.25 13.20
CA GLY A 134 6.82 -0.78 14.34
C GLY A 134 6.74 -1.76 15.51
N GLY A 135 7.50 -2.88 15.47
CA GLY A 135 7.66 -3.78 16.60
C GLY A 135 6.90 -5.09 16.47
N VAL A 136 6.76 -5.77 17.61
CA VAL A 136 6.16 -7.12 17.70
C VAL A 136 4.67 -7.08 17.34
N ARG A 137 3.97 -6.08 17.84
CA ARG A 137 2.55 -5.84 17.59
C ARG A 137 2.32 -4.42 17.05
N GLY A 138 3.07 -4.04 16.01
CA GLY A 138 2.91 -2.78 15.31
C GLY A 138 1.55 -2.63 14.60
N PHE A 139 1.38 -1.58 13.83
CA PHE A 139 0.11 -1.20 13.18
C PHE A 139 -0.50 -2.29 12.32
N SER A 140 0.33 -3.14 11.71
CA SER A 140 -0.07 -4.32 10.92
C SER A 140 -0.80 -5.40 11.70
N LYS A 141 -0.73 -5.37 13.04
CA LYS A 141 -1.34 -6.36 13.96
C LYS A 141 -2.45 -5.76 14.83
N LYS A 142 -3.01 -4.62 14.41
CA LYS A 142 -4.07 -3.91 15.15
C LYS A 142 -5.39 -3.92 14.37
N LEU A 143 -6.50 -3.95 15.09
CA LEU A 143 -7.79 -3.64 14.51
C LEU A 143 -7.97 -2.12 14.45
N TRP A 144 -8.22 -1.62 13.24
CA TRP A 144 -8.50 -0.22 12.98
C TRP A 144 -10.00 0.03 12.91
N THR A 145 -10.42 1.20 13.29
CA THR A 145 -11.80 1.65 13.09
C THR A 145 -11.97 2.06 11.64
N ALA A 146 -12.88 1.41 10.92
CA ALA A 146 -13.16 1.69 9.52
C ALA A 146 -14.38 2.59 9.36
N ARG A 147 -14.29 3.57 8.47
CA ARG A 147 -15.39 4.44 8.06
C ARG A 147 -15.47 4.52 6.55
N ASP A 148 -16.67 4.32 5.98
CA ASP A 148 -16.91 4.60 4.57
C ASP A 148 -17.00 6.13 4.38
N VAL A 149 -16.09 6.68 3.56
CA VAL A 149 -15.99 8.10 3.21
C VAL A 149 -16.18 8.31 1.72
N SER A 150 -16.81 7.33 1.05
CA SER A 150 -17.09 7.36 -0.39
C SER A 150 -17.92 8.58 -0.78
N THR A 151 -17.62 9.10 -1.97
CA THR A 151 -18.49 10.03 -2.68
C THR A 151 -19.16 9.32 -3.86
N ALA A 152 -20.12 9.99 -4.54
CA ALA A 152 -20.87 9.39 -5.65
C ALA A 152 -20.01 8.74 -6.76
N ASN A 153 -18.76 9.23 -6.96
CA ASN A 153 -17.87 8.77 -8.03
C ASN A 153 -16.52 8.26 -7.52
N ARG A 154 -16.30 8.18 -6.21
CA ARG A 154 -15.03 7.77 -5.61
C ARG A 154 -15.31 6.90 -4.39
N PRO A 155 -15.34 5.57 -4.52
CA PRO A 155 -15.35 4.68 -3.37
C PRO A 155 -14.08 4.89 -2.54
N ALA A 156 -14.25 5.11 -1.24
CA ALA A 156 -13.17 5.42 -0.33
C ALA A 156 -13.45 4.93 1.10
N LEU A 157 -12.40 4.44 1.76
CA LEU A 157 -12.44 3.96 3.13
C LEU A 157 -11.37 4.67 3.95
N GLU A 158 -11.73 5.20 5.08
CA GLU A 158 -10.80 5.71 6.09
C GLU A 158 -10.69 4.72 7.23
N PHE A 159 -9.46 4.41 7.61
CA PHE A 159 -9.13 3.60 8.79
C PHE A 159 -8.39 4.48 9.78
N THR A 160 -8.82 4.45 11.05
CA THR A 160 -8.19 5.23 12.14
C THR A 160 -7.72 4.31 13.25
N TYR A 161 -6.58 4.65 13.83
CA TYR A 161 -6.01 3.94 14.97
C TYR A 161 -5.37 4.94 15.95
N VAL A 162 -5.57 4.70 17.24
CA VAL A 162 -4.90 5.46 18.30
C VAL A 162 -3.81 4.58 18.90
N SER A 163 -2.56 4.98 18.70
CA SER A 163 -1.40 4.35 19.29
C SER A 163 -1.03 5.11 20.56
N GLU A 164 -1.22 4.50 21.73
CA GLU A 164 -1.02 5.16 23.03
C GLU A 164 0.45 5.49 23.28
N ASP A 165 0.73 6.42 24.21
CA ASP A 165 2.09 6.75 24.64
C ASP A 165 2.78 5.52 25.21
N GLY A 166 3.97 5.20 24.70
CA GLY A 166 4.73 4.02 25.10
C GLY A 166 4.39 2.73 24.33
N GLU A 167 3.41 2.73 23.42
CA GLU A 167 3.14 1.55 22.59
C GLU A 167 4.39 1.17 21.79
N GLU A 168 4.80 -0.13 21.85
CA GLU A 168 6.05 -0.67 21.26
C GLU A 168 7.32 0.13 21.63
N GLY A 169 7.28 0.96 22.69
CA GLY A 169 8.37 1.79 23.17
C GLY A 169 8.43 3.20 22.58
N TYR A 170 7.52 3.57 21.71
CA TYR A 170 7.49 4.91 21.09
C TYR A 170 6.86 5.95 22.00
N PRO A 171 7.46 7.16 22.10
CA PRO A 171 6.88 8.25 22.88
C PRO A 171 5.66 8.89 22.21
N GLY A 172 4.75 9.37 23.03
CA GLY A 172 3.58 10.15 22.63
C GLY A 172 2.41 9.32 22.11
N LYS A 173 1.22 9.81 22.42
CA LYS A 173 -0.01 9.28 21.84
C LYS A 173 -0.13 9.75 20.40
N LEU A 174 -0.26 8.81 19.46
CA LEU A 174 -0.37 9.08 18.03
C LEU A 174 -1.78 8.74 17.53
N ASN A 175 -2.48 9.73 17.00
CA ASN A 175 -3.70 9.51 16.23
C ASN A 175 -3.31 9.33 14.76
N ALA A 176 -3.43 8.13 14.24
CA ALA A 176 -3.10 7.79 12.86
C ALA A 176 -4.34 7.50 12.03
N SER A 177 -4.32 7.90 10.76
CA SER A 177 -5.33 7.51 9.79
C SER A 177 -4.69 7.13 8.46
N VAL A 178 -5.35 6.21 7.75
CA VAL A 178 -5.05 5.87 6.35
C VAL A 178 -6.36 5.84 5.56
N THR A 179 -6.38 6.55 4.44
CA THR A 179 -7.54 6.58 3.54
C THR A 179 -7.16 5.93 2.21
N PHE A 180 -7.95 4.94 1.81
CA PHE A 180 -7.84 4.28 0.51
C PHE A 180 -8.95 4.78 -0.39
N THR A 181 -8.60 5.36 -1.52
CA THR A 181 -9.55 5.85 -2.53
C THR A 181 -9.30 5.17 -3.86
N LEU A 182 -10.34 4.57 -4.46
CA LEU A 182 -10.26 3.98 -5.78
C LEU A 182 -10.92 4.90 -6.82
N THR A 183 -10.15 5.33 -7.83
CA THR A 183 -10.66 6.21 -8.88
C THR A 183 -11.15 5.46 -10.11
N ASP A 184 -11.99 6.12 -10.94
CA ASP A 184 -12.40 5.60 -12.26
C ASP A 184 -11.25 5.58 -13.28
N LYS A 185 -10.08 6.13 -12.94
CA LYS A 185 -8.83 6.00 -13.72
C LYS A 185 -8.01 4.77 -13.35
N SER A 186 -8.55 3.89 -12.49
CA SER A 186 -7.85 2.72 -11.93
C SER A 186 -6.63 3.10 -11.10
N GLU A 187 -6.73 4.19 -10.36
CA GLU A 187 -5.74 4.61 -9.37
C GLU A 187 -6.23 4.24 -7.97
N LEU A 188 -5.42 3.51 -7.22
CA LEU A 188 -5.55 3.32 -5.78
C LEU A 188 -4.70 4.39 -5.11
N ILE A 189 -5.36 5.37 -4.50
CA ILE A 189 -4.72 6.44 -3.74
C ILE A 189 -4.72 6.03 -2.27
N ILE A 190 -3.55 6.08 -1.64
CA ILE A 190 -3.36 5.83 -0.21
C ILE A 190 -2.85 7.12 0.41
N GLU A 191 -3.64 7.69 1.31
CA GLU A 191 -3.32 8.92 2.03
C GLU A 191 -3.16 8.63 3.51
N TYR A 192 -2.00 8.93 4.06
CA TYR A 192 -1.70 8.79 5.48
C TYR A 192 -1.74 10.14 6.15
N ALA A 193 -2.26 10.18 7.38
CA ALA A 193 -2.13 11.33 8.26
C ALA A 193 -1.90 10.88 9.70
N ALA A 194 -1.11 11.66 10.45
CA ALA A 194 -0.95 11.43 11.87
C ALA A 194 -0.73 12.75 12.63
N ALA A 195 -1.12 12.75 13.91
CA ALA A 195 -0.87 13.85 14.85
C ALA A 195 -0.53 13.26 16.21
N THR A 196 0.31 13.95 16.97
CA THR A 196 0.81 13.50 18.28
C THR A 196 0.65 14.58 19.34
N ASP A 197 0.56 14.16 20.61
CA ASP A 197 0.59 15.04 21.78
C ASP A 197 2.00 15.27 22.35
N LYS A 198 2.99 14.44 21.93
CA LYS A 198 4.39 14.51 22.35
C LYS A 198 5.28 14.23 21.16
N ALA A 199 6.47 14.82 21.11
CA ALA A 199 7.43 14.54 20.02
C ALA A 199 7.69 13.04 19.89
N THR A 200 7.61 12.53 18.68
CA THR A 200 7.78 11.11 18.33
C THR A 200 8.40 10.96 16.94
N VAL A 201 8.65 9.73 16.51
CA VAL A 201 9.07 9.41 15.13
C VAL A 201 7.95 8.66 14.41
N VAL A 202 7.70 9.04 13.14
CA VAL A 202 6.63 8.47 12.31
C VAL A 202 7.15 8.17 10.92
N ASN A 203 6.94 6.96 10.45
CA ASN A 203 7.19 6.54 9.07
C ASN A 203 6.13 5.50 8.72
N LEU A 204 5.20 5.82 7.81
CA LEU A 204 4.08 4.94 7.45
C LEU A 204 4.20 4.51 6.00
N THR A 205 3.95 3.23 5.72
CA THR A 205 3.97 2.67 4.37
C THR A 205 2.93 1.56 4.20
N ASN A 206 2.70 1.13 2.95
CA ASN A 206 1.94 -0.08 2.63
C ASN A 206 2.88 -1.17 2.11
N HIS A 207 2.74 -2.37 2.66
CA HIS A 207 3.60 -3.51 2.37
C HIS A 207 2.93 -4.52 1.41
N SER A 208 2.32 -4.03 0.32
CA SER A 208 1.76 -4.92 -0.71
C SER A 208 2.85 -5.62 -1.50
N TYR A 209 2.70 -6.95 -1.64
CA TYR A 209 3.55 -7.77 -2.51
C TYR A 209 2.89 -7.92 -3.86
N PHE A 210 3.42 -7.30 -4.88
CA PHE A 210 2.90 -7.34 -6.24
C PHE A 210 3.44 -8.53 -7.03
N ASN A 211 2.57 -9.17 -7.81
CA ASN A 211 2.91 -10.03 -8.93
C ASN A 211 1.91 -9.72 -10.06
N LEU A 212 2.32 -9.00 -11.07
CA LEU A 212 1.42 -8.53 -12.13
C LEU A 212 0.95 -9.65 -13.06
N ALA A 213 1.63 -10.79 -13.08
CA ALA A 213 1.15 -11.99 -13.78
C ALA A 213 -0.05 -12.64 -13.07
N GLY A 214 -0.21 -12.38 -11.76
CA GLY A 214 -1.21 -12.93 -10.86
C GLY A 214 -0.56 -13.47 -9.59
N GLN A 215 -1.26 -13.44 -8.48
CA GLN A 215 -0.73 -13.81 -7.14
C GLN A 215 -0.29 -15.29 -7.01
N ASP A 216 -0.63 -16.14 -7.98
CA ASP A 216 -0.27 -17.56 -8.04
C ASP A 216 0.51 -17.94 -9.29
N SER A 217 1.09 -16.96 -10.01
CA SER A 217 1.70 -17.13 -11.34
C SER A 217 3.22 -17.38 -11.34
N GLY A 218 3.81 -17.80 -10.23
CA GLY A 218 5.25 -18.05 -10.14
C GLY A 218 6.04 -16.83 -9.65
N ASP A 219 7.32 -16.71 -10.07
CA ASP A 219 8.20 -15.63 -9.61
C ASP A 219 8.03 -14.31 -10.39
N ILE A 220 8.67 -13.26 -9.87
CA ILE A 220 8.60 -11.90 -10.45
C ILE A 220 9.84 -11.55 -11.28
N LEU A 221 10.71 -12.48 -11.59
CA LEU A 221 12.03 -12.20 -12.18
C LEU A 221 11.94 -11.66 -13.61
N SER A 222 10.88 -12.02 -14.35
CA SER A 222 10.60 -11.52 -15.71
C SER A 222 9.94 -10.14 -15.73
N HIS A 223 9.45 -9.64 -14.60
CA HIS A 223 8.88 -8.29 -14.53
C HIS A 223 9.96 -7.24 -14.79
N HIS A 224 9.60 -6.19 -15.52
CA HIS A 224 10.47 -5.05 -15.79
C HIS A 224 10.17 -3.94 -14.81
N LEU A 225 11.22 -3.40 -14.22
CA LEU A 225 11.13 -2.34 -13.21
C LEU A 225 11.88 -1.08 -13.68
N ILE A 226 11.27 0.08 -13.47
CA ILE A 226 11.94 1.39 -13.47
C ILE A 226 11.83 1.96 -12.07
N LEU A 227 12.91 2.52 -11.53
CA LEU A 227 12.92 3.33 -10.32
C LEU A 227 13.42 4.73 -10.67
N TYR A 228 12.63 5.75 -10.35
CA TYR A 228 12.97 7.15 -10.62
C TYR A 228 13.92 7.69 -9.54
N ALA A 229 15.11 7.10 -9.47
CA ALA A 229 16.11 7.34 -8.45
C ALA A 229 17.53 7.11 -8.99
N ASP A 230 18.42 8.05 -8.77
CA ASP A 230 19.83 7.97 -9.17
C ASP A 230 20.74 7.43 -8.07
N LYS A 231 20.20 7.28 -6.85
CA LYS A 231 20.93 6.82 -5.66
C LYS A 231 20.09 5.84 -4.85
N PHE A 232 20.78 5.05 -4.03
CA PHE A 232 20.18 4.18 -3.03
C PHE A 232 20.96 4.29 -1.71
N THR A 233 20.37 3.83 -0.61
CA THR A 233 21.05 3.72 0.68
C THR A 233 21.66 2.33 0.81
N PRO A 234 23.01 2.16 0.71
CA PRO A 234 23.64 0.87 0.99
C PRO A 234 23.49 0.51 2.46
N VAL A 235 23.46 -0.80 2.71
CA VAL A 235 23.21 -1.35 4.02
C VAL A 235 24.40 -2.17 4.52
N ASP A 236 24.44 -2.43 5.83
CA ASP A 236 25.32 -3.41 6.45
C ASP A 236 24.71 -4.83 6.38
N ALA A 237 25.38 -5.82 6.98
CA ALA A 237 24.94 -7.21 7.00
C ALA A 237 23.62 -7.44 7.77
N THR A 238 23.16 -6.46 8.55
CA THR A 238 21.91 -6.48 9.32
C THR A 238 20.81 -5.67 8.64
N LEU A 239 21.06 -5.21 7.40
CA LEU A 239 20.17 -4.39 6.58
C LEU A 239 19.89 -2.98 7.16
N ILE A 240 20.81 -2.46 7.96
CA ILE A 240 20.78 -1.07 8.44
C ILE A 240 21.55 -0.18 7.44
N PRO A 241 20.99 0.96 7.01
CA PRO A 241 21.70 1.92 6.16
C PRO A 241 23.01 2.39 6.79
N THR A 242 24.06 2.49 5.96
CA THR A 242 25.38 2.96 6.40
C THR A 242 25.48 4.50 6.54
N GLY A 243 24.43 5.23 6.12
CA GLY A 243 24.42 6.69 6.00
C GLY A 243 24.85 7.20 4.62
N GLU A 244 25.49 6.34 3.80
CA GLU A 244 25.89 6.70 2.43
C GLU A 244 24.66 6.80 1.50
N LEU A 245 24.71 7.73 0.54
CA LEU A 245 23.80 7.81 -0.61
C LEU A 245 24.59 7.47 -1.88
N ARG A 246 24.61 6.17 -2.23
CA ARG A 246 25.42 5.64 -3.34
C ARG A 246 24.70 5.77 -4.68
N ASN A 247 25.45 6.19 -5.73
CA ASN A 247 24.93 6.21 -7.08
C ASN A 247 24.58 4.78 -7.56
N VAL A 248 23.45 4.62 -8.26
CA VAL A 248 23.03 3.35 -8.85
C VAL A 248 23.78 3.02 -10.13
N LYS A 249 24.22 4.03 -10.88
CA LYS A 249 24.85 3.87 -12.19
C LYS A 249 26.08 2.97 -12.13
N GLY A 250 26.11 1.95 -13.00
CA GLY A 250 27.21 0.97 -13.06
C GLY A 250 27.12 -0.13 -11.99
N THR A 251 26.04 -0.19 -11.20
CA THR A 251 25.80 -1.21 -10.19
C THR A 251 24.61 -2.11 -10.56
N PRO A 252 24.41 -3.24 -9.88
CA PRO A 252 23.20 -4.05 -10.05
C PRO A 252 21.90 -3.30 -9.70
N PHE A 253 21.98 -2.17 -8.97
CA PHE A 253 20.87 -1.37 -8.48
C PHE A 253 20.38 -0.30 -9.48
N ASP A 254 20.96 -0.24 -10.69
CA ASP A 254 20.56 0.72 -11.73
C ASP A 254 19.27 0.30 -12.42
N PHE A 255 18.13 0.77 -11.91
CA PHE A 255 16.81 0.67 -12.52
C PHE A 255 16.33 2.02 -13.09
N THR A 256 17.24 2.91 -13.47
CA THR A 256 16.88 4.20 -14.12
C THR A 256 16.21 4.02 -15.48
N ARG A 257 16.30 2.83 -16.06
CA ARG A 257 15.60 2.38 -17.28
C ARG A 257 14.94 1.04 -17.02
N ALA A 258 13.93 0.70 -17.83
CA ALA A 258 13.21 -0.57 -17.72
C ALA A 258 14.19 -1.76 -17.83
N GLU A 259 14.27 -2.54 -16.76
CA GLU A 259 15.16 -3.68 -16.68
C GLU A 259 14.45 -4.87 -16.03
N ALA A 260 14.64 -6.08 -16.55
CA ALA A 260 14.11 -7.28 -15.94
C ALA A 260 14.75 -7.51 -14.56
N ILE A 261 13.92 -7.73 -13.52
CA ILE A 261 14.38 -7.88 -12.13
C ILE A 261 15.41 -9.00 -12.02
N GLY A 262 15.19 -10.12 -12.71
CA GLY A 262 16.08 -11.27 -12.68
C GLY A 262 17.45 -11.07 -13.33
N LYS A 263 17.63 -10.05 -14.18
CA LYS A 263 18.84 -9.89 -14.99
C LYS A 263 20.11 -9.72 -14.17
N ARG A 264 20.04 -9.01 -13.05
CA ARG A 264 21.22 -8.68 -12.23
C ARG A 264 21.12 -9.14 -10.78
N ILE A 265 19.97 -9.66 -10.34
CA ILE A 265 19.68 -10.00 -8.94
C ILE A 265 20.63 -11.02 -8.31
N ASN A 266 21.30 -11.83 -9.15
CA ASN A 266 22.23 -12.88 -8.73
C ASN A 266 23.72 -12.52 -9.03
N GLN A 267 24.01 -11.26 -9.39
CA GLN A 267 25.38 -10.80 -9.57
C GLN A 267 26.18 -10.87 -8.27
N SER A 268 27.52 -11.04 -8.40
CA SER A 268 28.41 -11.03 -7.25
C SER A 268 28.60 -9.59 -6.74
N ASP A 269 27.68 -9.16 -5.88
CA ASP A 269 27.67 -7.84 -5.26
C ASP A 269 27.39 -7.99 -3.76
N GLN A 270 28.10 -7.22 -2.92
CA GLN A 270 27.99 -7.31 -1.46
C GLN A 270 26.58 -6.92 -0.96
N GLN A 271 25.97 -5.90 -1.56
CA GLN A 271 24.64 -5.44 -1.18
C GLN A 271 23.57 -6.48 -1.54
N LEU A 272 23.68 -7.10 -2.72
CA LEU A 272 22.82 -8.24 -3.10
C LEU A 272 22.99 -9.44 -2.17
N LYS A 273 24.20 -9.70 -1.65
CA LYS A 273 24.43 -10.75 -0.65
C LYS A 273 23.72 -10.44 0.66
N PHE A 274 23.80 -9.21 1.17
CA PHE A 274 23.14 -8.79 2.39
C PHE A 274 21.61 -8.92 2.28
N GLY A 275 21.01 -8.40 1.21
CA GLY A 275 19.57 -8.48 0.95
C GLY A 275 19.07 -9.84 0.45
N LYS A 276 19.98 -10.80 0.14
CA LYS A 276 19.65 -12.04 -0.57
C LYS A 276 18.96 -11.80 -1.92
N GLY A 277 19.22 -10.63 -2.50
CA GLY A 277 18.58 -10.01 -3.65
C GLY A 277 18.37 -8.52 -3.37
N TYR A 278 17.32 -7.92 -3.93
CA TYR A 278 16.99 -6.53 -3.62
C TYR A 278 16.16 -6.47 -2.33
N ASP A 279 16.62 -5.67 -1.38
CA ASP A 279 15.92 -5.26 -0.16
C ASP A 279 16.55 -3.94 0.33
N HIS A 280 16.41 -2.90 -0.50
CA HIS A 280 17.09 -1.63 -0.30
C HIS A 280 16.14 -0.47 -0.53
N ASN A 281 16.48 0.70 0.00
CA ASN A 281 15.78 1.94 -0.21
C ASN A 281 16.45 2.75 -1.32
N TRP A 282 15.70 3.11 -2.37
CA TRP A 282 16.11 4.05 -3.41
C TRP A 282 15.71 5.47 -3.03
N VAL A 283 16.64 6.40 -3.23
CA VAL A 283 16.48 7.84 -2.99
C VAL A 283 15.80 8.45 -4.20
N LEU A 284 14.53 8.78 -4.08
CA LEU A 284 13.72 9.25 -5.20
C LEU A 284 14.15 10.63 -5.70
N ASN A 285 14.20 10.79 -7.01
CA ASN A 285 14.44 12.09 -7.66
C ASN A 285 13.21 12.98 -7.45
N LYS A 286 13.34 14.04 -6.65
CA LYS A 286 12.26 14.95 -6.29
C LYS A 286 12.53 16.35 -6.85
N ASN A 287 11.56 16.90 -7.60
CA ASN A 287 11.60 18.29 -8.02
C ASN A 287 11.33 19.24 -6.84
N LYS A 288 10.57 18.80 -5.85
CA LYS A 288 10.22 19.52 -4.63
C LYS A 288 10.05 18.52 -3.48
N ALA A 289 10.65 18.81 -2.34
CA ALA A 289 10.48 18.01 -1.12
C ALA A 289 8.99 17.92 -0.76
N GLY A 290 8.51 16.70 -0.43
CA GLY A 290 7.10 16.44 -0.15
C GLY A 290 6.15 16.56 -1.35
N GLY A 291 6.66 16.85 -2.55
CA GLY A 291 5.87 16.89 -3.78
C GLY A 291 5.53 15.48 -4.30
N LEU A 292 4.33 15.33 -4.85
CA LEU A 292 3.93 14.10 -5.55
C LEU A 292 4.75 13.96 -6.84
N SER A 293 5.53 12.88 -6.95
CA SER A 293 6.42 12.61 -8.08
C SER A 293 6.45 11.13 -8.42
N PRO A 294 6.87 10.73 -9.65
CA PRO A 294 7.10 9.33 -10.00
C PRO A 294 8.08 8.67 -9.02
N ALA A 295 7.80 7.42 -8.64
CA ALA A 295 8.65 6.59 -7.81
C ALA A 295 9.10 5.33 -8.56
N ALA A 296 8.15 4.61 -9.18
CA ALA A 296 8.41 3.38 -9.90
C ALA A 296 7.43 3.14 -11.04
N GLU A 297 7.84 2.36 -12.05
CA GLU A 297 6.97 1.66 -12.97
C GLU A 297 7.33 0.17 -12.93
N LEU A 298 6.32 -0.68 -12.68
CA LEU A 298 6.45 -2.13 -12.79
C LEU A 298 5.58 -2.62 -13.94
N TYR A 299 6.15 -3.48 -14.80
CA TYR A 299 5.51 -4.00 -16.00
C TYR A 299 5.74 -5.50 -16.13
N ASP A 300 4.67 -6.24 -16.41
CA ASP A 300 4.74 -7.65 -16.83
C ASP A 300 4.44 -7.78 -18.30
N ALA A 301 5.44 -8.21 -19.07
CA ALA A 301 5.35 -8.34 -20.55
C ALA A 301 4.35 -9.42 -20.98
N GLN A 302 4.14 -10.45 -20.16
CA GLN A 302 3.26 -11.56 -20.48
C GLN A 302 1.80 -11.14 -20.49
N THR A 303 1.36 -10.43 -19.46
CA THR A 303 -0.03 -9.98 -19.32
C THR A 303 -0.28 -8.57 -19.85
N GLY A 304 0.78 -7.79 -20.01
CA GLY A 304 0.69 -6.36 -20.33
C GLY A 304 0.34 -5.47 -19.15
N ARG A 305 0.14 -6.00 -17.95
CA ARG A 305 -0.20 -5.18 -16.78
C ARG A 305 0.95 -4.28 -16.39
N VAL A 306 0.59 -3.06 -16.02
CA VAL A 306 1.51 -2.02 -15.53
C VAL A 306 0.97 -1.47 -14.22
N VAL A 307 1.84 -1.20 -13.26
CA VAL A 307 1.57 -0.31 -12.14
C VAL A 307 2.58 0.82 -12.11
N ASN A 308 2.09 2.06 -12.20
CA ASN A 308 2.87 3.28 -12.01
C ASN A 308 2.68 3.76 -10.57
N VAL A 309 3.80 3.95 -9.86
CA VAL A 309 3.80 4.43 -8.47
C VAL A 309 4.24 5.89 -8.44
N ARG A 310 3.42 6.73 -7.79
CA ARG A 310 3.75 8.14 -7.49
C ARG A 310 3.63 8.35 -5.99
N THR A 311 4.52 9.17 -5.41
CA THR A 311 4.49 9.39 -3.96
C THR A 311 5.01 10.77 -3.57
N THR A 312 4.61 11.21 -2.37
CA THR A 312 5.21 12.37 -1.69
C THR A 312 6.44 11.99 -0.88
N GLU A 313 6.65 10.69 -0.62
CA GLU A 313 7.77 10.17 0.17
C GLU A 313 9.13 10.38 -0.51
N PRO A 314 10.23 10.54 0.26
CA PRO A 314 11.57 10.76 -0.28
C PRO A 314 12.23 9.49 -0.83
N GLY A 315 11.76 8.32 -0.45
CA GLY A 315 12.34 7.03 -0.81
C GLY A 315 11.29 5.98 -1.18
N VAL A 316 11.78 4.91 -1.79
CA VAL A 316 11.04 3.67 -2.03
C VAL A 316 11.91 2.47 -1.73
N GLN A 317 11.47 1.61 -0.82
CA GLN A 317 12.05 0.29 -0.62
C GLN A 317 11.59 -0.62 -1.75
N PHE A 318 12.52 -1.19 -2.51
CA PHE A 318 12.27 -2.29 -3.40
C PHE A 318 12.76 -3.58 -2.74
N TYR A 319 11.81 -4.46 -2.45
CA TYR A 319 12.04 -5.77 -1.87
C TYR A 319 11.57 -6.85 -2.83
N SER A 320 12.45 -7.77 -3.23
CA SER A 320 12.19 -8.79 -4.26
C SER A 320 11.67 -10.12 -3.71
N GLY A 321 11.07 -10.15 -2.51
CA GLY A 321 10.46 -11.36 -1.93
C GLY A 321 11.46 -12.44 -1.50
N ASN A 322 12.66 -12.04 -1.08
CA ASN A 322 13.79 -12.93 -0.83
C ASN A 322 13.65 -13.82 0.42
N PHE A 323 12.70 -13.49 1.32
CA PHE A 323 12.45 -14.25 2.55
C PHE A 323 11.15 -15.07 2.49
N LEU A 324 10.48 -15.11 1.33
CA LEU A 324 9.36 -16.03 1.10
C LEU A 324 9.93 -17.45 0.88
N ASP A 325 9.61 -18.37 1.76
CA ASP A 325 10.19 -19.73 1.80
C ASP A 325 9.19 -20.85 1.45
N GLY A 326 7.94 -20.47 1.12
CA GLY A 326 6.87 -21.41 0.80
C GLY A 326 6.06 -21.89 2.02
N THR A 327 6.41 -21.48 3.23
CA THR A 327 5.66 -21.81 4.45
C THR A 327 4.36 -21.02 4.56
N ALA A 328 4.35 -19.77 4.04
CA ALA A 328 3.14 -18.96 3.98
C ALA A 328 2.14 -19.57 2.98
N ARG A 329 1.01 -20.07 3.50
CA ARG A 329 -0.14 -20.53 2.73
C ARG A 329 -1.06 -19.36 2.44
N GLY A 330 -0.94 -18.79 1.26
CA GLY A 330 -1.72 -17.63 0.84
C GLY A 330 -3.12 -17.98 0.34
N LYS A 331 -3.69 -17.09 -0.44
CA LYS A 331 -5.05 -17.24 -0.99
C LYS A 331 -5.22 -18.55 -1.76
N ALA A 332 -6.40 -19.18 -1.58
CA ALA A 332 -6.71 -20.49 -2.11
C ALA A 332 -5.66 -21.58 -1.75
N GLY A 333 -4.98 -21.45 -0.59
CA GLY A 333 -4.00 -22.40 -0.09
C GLY A 333 -2.67 -22.44 -0.87
N LYS A 334 -2.43 -21.50 -1.77
CA LYS A 334 -1.19 -21.43 -2.56
C LYS A 334 0.02 -21.11 -1.68
N ALA A 335 1.11 -21.86 -1.84
CA ALA A 335 2.36 -21.57 -1.13
C ALA A 335 3.10 -20.42 -1.81
N TYR A 336 3.40 -19.36 -1.06
CA TYR A 336 4.21 -18.25 -1.56
C TYR A 336 5.70 -18.56 -1.38
N LYS A 337 6.34 -18.90 -2.50
CA LYS A 337 7.74 -19.30 -2.57
C LYS A 337 8.66 -18.11 -2.80
N TYR A 338 9.95 -18.36 -2.73
CA TYR A 338 11.01 -17.41 -3.03
C TYR A 338 10.72 -16.59 -4.29
N ARG A 339 10.70 -15.26 -4.14
CA ARG A 339 10.48 -14.28 -5.22
C ARG A 339 9.14 -14.39 -5.96
N THR A 340 8.09 -14.89 -5.32
CA THR A 340 6.75 -14.91 -5.94
C THR A 340 5.98 -13.59 -5.82
N GLY A 341 6.54 -12.60 -5.15
CA GLY A 341 6.00 -11.25 -5.04
C GLY A 341 7.10 -10.26 -4.71
N LEU A 342 6.89 -8.98 -5.04
CA LEU A 342 7.79 -7.88 -4.75
C LEU A 342 7.07 -6.72 -4.07
N CYS A 343 7.77 -5.95 -3.25
CA CYS A 343 7.23 -4.76 -2.61
C CYS A 343 7.85 -3.47 -3.17
N LEU A 344 7.03 -2.43 -3.25
CA LEU A 344 7.41 -1.06 -3.56
C LEU A 344 6.87 -0.17 -2.45
N GLU A 345 7.61 -0.10 -1.34
CA GLU A 345 7.19 0.58 -0.11
C GLU A 345 7.70 2.02 -0.13
N THR A 346 6.81 2.95 -0.42
CA THR A 346 7.15 4.38 -0.39
C THR A 346 7.24 4.86 1.05
N GLN A 347 8.36 5.46 1.43
CA GLN A 347 8.68 5.72 2.83
C GLN A 347 9.78 6.79 2.99
N HIS A 348 9.97 7.26 4.22
CA HIS A 348 11.23 7.87 4.63
C HIS A 348 12.32 6.80 4.72
N PHE A 349 13.59 7.22 4.69
CA PHE A 349 14.69 6.26 4.67
C PHE A 349 14.71 5.45 5.97
N PRO A 350 15.08 4.14 5.90
CA PRO A 350 15.25 3.34 7.10
C PRO A 350 16.28 3.99 8.03
N ASP A 351 16.09 3.81 9.35
CA ASP A 351 16.97 4.33 10.40
C ASP A 351 17.16 5.86 10.42
N SER A 352 16.29 6.64 9.76
CA SER A 352 16.39 8.12 9.74
C SER A 352 16.54 8.76 11.12
N PRO A 353 15.94 8.28 12.24
CA PRO A 353 16.15 8.87 13.55
C PRO A 353 17.60 8.87 14.02
N ASN A 354 18.44 7.96 13.50
CA ASN A 354 19.86 7.82 13.82
C ASN A 354 20.79 8.46 12.79
N HIS A 355 20.25 9.01 11.68
CA HIS A 355 21.00 9.66 10.61
C HIS A 355 20.54 11.10 10.40
N PRO A 356 21.21 12.10 11.00
CA PRO A 356 20.80 13.52 10.92
C PRO A 356 20.72 14.07 9.49
N ASP A 357 21.50 13.49 8.56
CA ASP A 357 21.53 13.89 7.14
C ASP A 357 20.39 13.27 6.31
N PHE A 358 19.61 12.33 6.89
CA PHE A 358 18.44 11.77 6.24
C PHE A 358 17.21 12.66 6.45
N PRO A 359 16.20 12.58 5.57
CA PRO A 359 14.94 13.27 5.79
C PRO A 359 14.36 12.94 7.16
N THR A 360 14.01 13.98 7.93
CA THR A 360 13.53 13.82 9.30
C THR A 360 12.19 13.09 9.36
N THR A 361 12.07 12.18 10.31
CA THR A 361 10.83 11.45 10.65
C THR A 361 10.22 11.93 11.97
N THR A 362 10.79 12.98 12.57
CA THR A 362 10.26 13.56 13.81
C THR A 362 8.96 14.29 13.55
N LEU A 363 7.93 13.94 14.34
CA LEU A 363 6.65 14.64 14.40
C LEU A 363 6.51 15.29 15.78
N LYS A 364 6.23 16.60 15.81
CA LYS A 364 6.05 17.38 17.06
C LYS A 364 4.57 17.67 17.32
N PRO A 365 4.18 17.94 18.57
CA PRO A 365 2.86 18.45 18.88
C PRO A 365 2.51 19.69 18.04
N GLY A 366 1.31 19.73 17.51
CA GLY A 366 0.83 20.81 16.63
C GLY A 366 1.18 20.60 15.15
N GLU A 367 2.13 19.73 14.81
CA GLU A 367 2.42 19.33 13.43
C GLU A 367 1.50 18.20 12.97
N ARG A 368 1.40 18.02 11.65
CA ARG A 368 0.70 16.89 11.02
C ARG A 368 1.62 16.18 10.06
N PHE A 369 1.84 14.89 10.29
CA PHE A 369 2.39 14.01 9.27
C PHE A 369 1.35 13.83 8.16
N ARG A 370 1.79 13.92 6.91
CA ARG A 370 0.98 13.63 5.72
C ARG A 370 1.83 12.96 4.67
N SER A 371 1.31 11.90 4.10
CA SER A 371 1.94 11.21 2.97
C SER A 371 0.87 10.71 2.01
N THR A 372 1.21 10.68 0.72
CA THR A 372 0.32 10.17 -0.33
C THR A 372 1.11 9.25 -1.25
N THR A 373 0.55 8.07 -1.52
CA THR A 373 1.04 7.14 -2.54
C THR A 373 -0.09 6.77 -3.47
N ILE A 374 0.19 6.73 -4.77
CA ILE A 374 -0.77 6.38 -5.81
C ILE A 374 -0.23 5.20 -6.60
N TYR A 375 -0.97 4.10 -6.60
CA TYR A 375 -0.77 2.97 -7.50
C TYR A 375 -1.75 3.08 -8.67
N ALA A 376 -1.25 3.47 -9.85
CA ALA A 376 -2.06 3.62 -11.07
C ALA A 376 -1.89 2.39 -11.97
N PHE A 377 -2.96 1.62 -12.13
CA PHE A 377 -2.95 0.39 -12.92
C PHE A 377 -3.42 0.66 -14.35
N SER A 378 -2.72 0.06 -15.30
CA SER A 378 -3.01 0.11 -16.73
C SER A 378 -2.51 -1.14 -17.45
N THR A 379 -2.66 -1.17 -18.77
CA THR A 379 -2.09 -2.21 -19.66
C THR A 379 -1.37 -1.56 -20.84
N LYS A 380 -0.32 -2.24 -21.35
CA LYS A 380 0.37 -1.92 -22.60
C LYS A 380 0.75 -3.16 -23.39
#